data_2f4b4e39324bfb347af742d66f4eeb1f
#
_entry.id   2f4b4e39324bfb347af742d66f4eeb1f
#
_cell.length_a   1.000
_cell.length_b   1.000
_cell.length_c   1.000
_cell.angle_alpha   90.00
_cell.angle_beta   90.00
_cell.angle_gamma   90.00
#
_symmetry.space_group_name_H-M   'P 1'
#
loop_
_entity.id
_entity.type
_entity.pdbx_description
1 polymer ?
#
loop_
_entity_poly.entity_id
_entity_poly.type
_entity_poly.pdbx_seq_one_letter_code
_entity_poly.pdbx_strand_id
1 'polypeptide(L)'
;MYRRNIKHILGLLAVLIAIFIFYQSWLKPHYFHEVPAPPPQVIAEEVPASKGPVAPPPQAVTPEVKRSRTIDPVSIPVPRHSELLGTIHDELEKHNIALAEAKLEELPASILSESATKRHVAILWNNLGILQETAGGTEVSVKSFKKAVMLDPQNPVAHLNLAHAYWGLRDPALTEDFLRKVVTLSPDEPFPHVALADLLQEKDRLTEAAKHLAQAKDRMKKDPGLQSYVKAVTAKVHRAEKVEDKFSTHNSVHFTVKYDGSEDPETWTAVLDILETAYREIGQKFNFFPSKPIMVVLHTKTQFQGATGSPLWADGLFDPVLGRIQIPSQGAATDRAWLTRVLRHEFVHALLHEQLGATGGAIPTWLNEGLAIQLASDSWQDVASMHPGEHNLLPLAALEESWEGLPAEKVGAAYMEANAATRYLIERFGMHKVHELLLHLKARQTIAAAIQDRLLLSYETFQQQWAESLGATVSAPKS
;
A
#
# COMPACT_ATOMS: atom_id res chain seq x y z
N MET A 1 -28.53 -23.03 24.07
CA MET A 1 -27.30 -22.34 24.52
C MET A 1 -26.17 -22.49 23.50
N TYR A 2 -25.89 -23.67 22.99
CA TYR A 2 -24.81 -23.94 22.04
C TYR A 2 -24.92 -23.15 20.70
N ARG A 3 -26.11 -22.99 20.16
CA ARG A 3 -26.37 -22.24 18.89
C ARG A 3 -26.13 -20.73 18.99
N ARG A 4 -26.14 -20.15 20.20
CA ARG A 4 -25.95 -18.71 20.40
C ARG A 4 -24.47 -18.33 20.40
N ASN A 5 -23.64 -19.18 20.99
CA ASN A 5 -22.18 -18.96 21.03
C ASN A 5 -21.50 -19.11 19.65
N ILE A 6 -22.02 -20.01 18.81
CA ILE A 6 -21.47 -20.19 17.44
C ILE A 6 -21.73 -18.93 16.59
N LYS A 7 -22.88 -18.25 16.75
CA LYS A 7 -23.15 -16.99 16.04
C LYS A 7 -22.18 -15.86 16.45
N HIS A 8 -21.75 -15.82 17.69
CA HIS A 8 -20.76 -14.83 18.15
C HIS A 8 -19.35 -15.14 17.65
N ILE A 9 -18.95 -16.42 17.63
CA ILE A 9 -17.67 -16.86 17.04
C ILE A 9 -17.65 -16.58 15.53
N LEU A 10 -18.75 -16.82 14.84
CA LEU A 10 -18.95 -16.45 13.44
C LEU A 10 -18.82 -14.95 13.19
N GLY A 11 -19.32 -14.16 14.12
CA GLY A 11 -19.20 -12.70 14.06
C GLY A 11 -17.76 -12.20 14.14
N LEU A 12 -16.93 -12.81 14.98
CA LEU A 12 -15.50 -12.49 15.12
C LEU A 12 -14.68 -12.87 13.87
N LEU A 13 -15.03 -14.00 13.26
CA LEU A 13 -14.37 -14.45 12.04
C LEU A 13 -14.71 -13.59 10.80
N ALA A 14 -15.85 -12.90 10.81
CA ALA A 14 -16.24 -11.99 9.73
C ALA A 14 -15.34 -10.76 9.60
N VAL A 15 -14.55 -10.47 10.59
CA VAL A 15 -13.57 -9.37 10.55
C VAL A 15 -12.43 -9.65 9.58
N LEU A 16 -12.10 -10.89 9.47
CA LEU A 16 -11.12 -11.34 8.50
C LEU A 16 -11.90 -11.77 7.26
N ILE A 17 -11.97 -10.87 6.32
CA ILE A 17 -12.78 -11.03 5.12
C ILE A 17 -12.66 -12.42 4.51
N ALA A 18 -11.45 -12.90 4.37
CA ALA A 18 -11.22 -14.23 3.83
C ALA A 18 -11.56 -15.37 4.84
N ILE A 19 -11.36 -15.17 6.12
CA ILE A 19 -11.75 -16.15 7.15
C ILE A 19 -13.27 -16.33 7.15
N PHE A 20 -14.00 -15.25 7.02
CA PHE A 20 -15.45 -15.32 6.94
C PHE A 20 -15.94 -16.11 5.72
N ILE A 21 -15.23 -16.01 4.60
CA ILE A 21 -15.61 -16.76 3.40
C ILE A 21 -15.30 -18.23 3.55
N PHE A 22 -14.11 -18.54 4.00
CA PHE A 22 -13.77 -19.93 4.30
C PHE A 22 -14.79 -20.51 5.27
N TYR A 23 -15.18 -19.73 6.27
CA TYR A 23 -16.18 -20.11 7.23
C TYR A 23 -17.57 -20.27 6.62
N GLN A 24 -18.04 -19.30 5.82
CA GLN A 24 -19.35 -19.38 5.13
C GLN A 24 -19.39 -20.47 4.05
N SER A 25 -18.29 -20.65 3.31
CA SER A 25 -18.23 -21.62 2.22
C SER A 25 -17.95 -23.05 2.70
N TRP A 26 -17.23 -23.20 3.79
CA TRP A 26 -16.79 -24.52 4.26
C TRP A 26 -17.48 -24.98 5.55
N LEU A 27 -17.55 -24.18 6.59
CA LEU A 27 -18.16 -24.61 7.87
C LEU A 27 -19.69 -24.57 7.84
N LYS A 28 -20.30 -23.56 7.25
CA LYS A 28 -21.76 -23.42 7.20
C LYS A 28 -22.46 -24.60 6.48
N PRO A 29 -21.99 -25.09 5.33
CA PRO A 29 -22.55 -26.28 4.69
C PRO A 29 -22.38 -27.57 5.48
N HIS A 30 -21.31 -27.69 6.31
CA HIS A 30 -21.01 -28.91 7.03
C HIS A 30 -21.71 -29.01 8.40
N TYR A 31 -22.07 -27.89 9.01
CA TYR A 31 -22.66 -27.85 10.35
C TYR A 31 -24.13 -27.41 10.41
N PHE A 32 -24.70 -26.91 9.32
CA PHE A 32 -26.08 -26.42 9.27
C PHE A 32 -26.88 -27.09 8.16
N HIS A 33 -27.00 -28.41 8.23
CA HIS A 33 -27.91 -29.16 7.38
C HIS A 33 -29.36 -28.99 7.87
N GLU A 34 -30.01 -27.93 7.45
CA GLU A 34 -31.44 -27.90 7.21
C GLU A 34 -31.69 -27.02 5.99
N VAL A 35 -31.57 -27.64 4.82
CA VAL A 35 -32.05 -27.06 3.57
C VAL A 35 -33.54 -27.39 3.48
N PRO A 36 -34.47 -26.41 3.41
CA PRO A 36 -35.85 -26.71 3.04
C PRO A 36 -35.85 -27.30 1.64
N ALA A 37 -36.74 -28.28 1.44
CA ALA A 37 -36.89 -28.97 0.16
C ALA A 37 -37.10 -27.96 -0.98
N PRO A 38 -36.46 -28.15 -2.12
CA PRO A 38 -36.63 -27.25 -3.25
C PRO A 38 -38.09 -27.31 -3.78
N PRO A 39 -38.63 -26.19 -4.25
CA PRO A 39 -39.90 -26.17 -4.93
C PRO A 39 -39.85 -27.03 -6.21
N PRO A 40 -40.97 -27.58 -6.68
CA PRO A 40 -40.98 -28.48 -7.80
C PRO A 40 -40.40 -27.85 -9.06
N GLN A 41 -39.48 -28.60 -9.69
CA GLN A 41 -38.79 -28.16 -10.91
C GLN A 41 -39.79 -27.98 -12.06
N VAL A 42 -39.78 -26.75 -12.60
CA VAL A 42 -40.29 -26.49 -13.94
C VAL A 42 -39.20 -27.00 -14.92
N ILE A 43 -39.56 -27.98 -15.75
CA ILE A 43 -38.69 -28.52 -16.79
C ILE A 43 -38.39 -27.38 -17.78
N ALA A 44 -37.17 -26.87 -17.75
CA ALA A 44 -36.68 -25.96 -18.76
C ALA A 44 -35.90 -26.76 -19.82
N GLU A 45 -36.14 -26.42 -21.09
CA GLU A 45 -35.54 -26.98 -22.27
C GLU A 45 -34.03 -27.10 -22.22
N GLU A 46 -33.51 -28.20 -22.78
CA GLU A 46 -32.09 -28.46 -22.95
C GLU A 46 -31.38 -27.31 -23.73
N VAL A 47 -30.53 -26.56 -23.03
CA VAL A 47 -29.52 -25.70 -23.65
C VAL A 47 -28.28 -26.54 -23.95
N PRO A 48 -27.72 -26.53 -25.17
CA PRO A 48 -26.60 -27.37 -25.53
C PRO A 48 -25.37 -27.10 -24.64
N ALA A 49 -24.73 -28.22 -24.24
CA ALA A 49 -23.55 -28.24 -23.37
C ALA A 49 -22.51 -27.20 -23.78
N SER A 50 -22.30 -26.21 -22.96
CA SER A 50 -21.24 -25.23 -23.09
C SER A 50 -19.91 -25.90 -22.67
N LYS A 51 -18.91 -25.64 -23.47
CA LYS A 51 -17.49 -25.95 -23.32
C LYS A 51 -17.01 -25.81 -21.88
N GLY A 52 -16.08 -26.68 -21.47
CA GLY A 52 -15.54 -26.87 -20.15
C GLY A 52 -15.19 -25.61 -19.35
N PRO A 53 -14.79 -25.74 -18.07
CA PRO A 53 -14.72 -24.64 -17.13
C PRO A 53 -13.91 -23.49 -17.74
N VAL A 54 -14.59 -22.37 -17.97
CA VAL A 54 -13.93 -21.11 -18.29
C VAL A 54 -13.01 -20.84 -17.12
N ALA A 55 -11.70 -20.82 -17.39
CA ALA A 55 -10.73 -20.35 -16.42
C ALA A 55 -11.25 -19.02 -15.84
N PRO A 56 -11.22 -18.83 -14.52
CA PRO A 56 -11.61 -17.56 -13.92
C PRO A 56 -10.86 -16.46 -14.68
N PRO A 57 -11.53 -15.32 -14.97
CA PRO A 57 -10.84 -14.21 -15.62
C PRO A 57 -9.55 -13.97 -14.84
N PRO A 58 -8.41 -13.69 -15.52
CA PRO A 58 -7.16 -13.47 -14.85
C PRO A 58 -7.46 -12.41 -13.77
N GLN A 59 -7.45 -12.90 -12.53
CA GLN A 59 -7.55 -12.01 -11.37
C GLN A 59 -6.49 -10.97 -11.65
N ALA A 60 -6.84 -9.71 -11.48
CA ALA A 60 -5.86 -8.66 -11.52
C ALA A 60 -4.85 -9.02 -10.42
N VAL A 61 -3.87 -9.85 -10.79
CA VAL A 61 -2.60 -9.83 -10.11
C VAL A 61 -2.32 -8.35 -10.11
N THR A 62 -2.54 -7.71 -8.97
CA THR A 62 -1.79 -6.50 -8.71
C THR A 62 -0.39 -7.03 -8.87
N PRO A 63 0.28 -6.79 -10.03
CA PRO A 63 1.68 -7.12 -10.10
C PRO A 63 2.18 -6.54 -8.82
N GLU A 64 3.01 -7.28 -8.09
CA GLU A 64 3.75 -6.67 -7.00
C GLU A 64 4.09 -5.30 -7.55
N VAL A 65 3.24 -4.36 -7.22
CA VAL A 65 3.37 -3.00 -7.69
C VAL A 65 4.59 -2.66 -6.90
N LYS A 66 5.74 -2.95 -7.51
CA LYS A 66 6.98 -2.36 -7.05
C LYS A 66 6.60 -0.92 -6.98
N ARG A 67 6.18 -0.49 -5.79
CA ARG A 67 5.94 0.90 -5.43
C ARG A 67 7.24 1.69 -5.54
N SER A 68 8.18 1.10 -6.27
CA SER A 68 9.43 1.66 -6.71
C SER A 68 9.25 2.80 -7.71
N ARG A 69 8.10 3.40 -7.64
CA ARG A 69 7.97 4.65 -8.32
C ARG A 69 8.12 5.79 -7.35
N THR A 70 9.08 5.60 -6.51
CA THR A 70 9.97 6.67 -6.14
C THR A 70 10.38 7.33 -7.44
N ILE A 71 10.18 8.60 -7.50
CA ILE A 71 10.94 9.49 -8.36
C ILE A 71 12.37 9.29 -7.90
N ASP A 72 13.08 8.28 -8.42
CA ASP A 72 14.47 8.09 -8.06
C ASP A 72 15.26 9.30 -8.55
N PRO A 73 16.07 9.94 -7.69
CA PRO A 73 16.85 11.10 -8.08
C PRO A 73 17.73 10.76 -9.28
N VAL A 74 17.65 11.59 -10.32
CA VAL A 74 18.36 11.34 -11.58
C VAL A 74 19.60 12.20 -11.65
N SER A 75 20.80 11.57 -11.68
CA SER A 75 22.05 12.27 -11.95
C SER A 75 22.12 12.72 -13.40
N ILE A 76 22.72 13.89 -13.60
CA ILE A 76 22.93 14.46 -14.91
C ILE A 76 24.40 14.34 -15.27
N PRO A 77 24.75 13.75 -16.43
CA PRO A 77 26.15 13.71 -16.89
C PRO A 77 26.75 15.12 -16.96
N VAL A 78 27.94 15.29 -16.43
CA VAL A 78 28.64 16.58 -16.37
C VAL A 78 29.55 16.73 -17.56
N PRO A 79 29.40 17.75 -18.41
CA PRO A 79 30.40 18.06 -19.44
C PRO A 79 31.69 18.57 -18.78
N ARG A 80 32.87 18.10 -19.21
CA ARG A 80 34.16 18.56 -18.71
C ARG A 80 34.62 19.81 -19.50
N HIS A 81 34.25 21.00 -19.02
CA HIS A 81 34.54 22.25 -19.74
C HIS A 81 35.49 23.22 -19.04
N SER A 82 35.79 23.03 -17.74
CA SER A 82 36.79 23.84 -17.04
C SER A 82 37.45 23.03 -15.94
N GLU A 83 38.72 23.35 -15.64
CA GLU A 83 39.49 22.70 -14.57
C GLU A 83 38.80 22.85 -13.22
N LEU A 84 38.26 24.07 -12.92
CA LEU A 84 37.57 24.37 -11.67
C LEU A 84 36.32 23.52 -11.48
N LEU A 85 35.44 23.42 -12.50
CA LEU A 85 34.24 22.61 -12.43
C LEU A 85 34.55 21.09 -12.46
N GLY A 86 35.66 20.72 -13.12
CA GLY A 86 36.18 19.35 -13.08
C GLY A 86 36.59 18.92 -11.68
N THR A 87 37.24 19.78 -10.89
CA THR A 87 37.60 19.46 -9.50
C THR A 87 36.37 19.25 -8.62
N ILE A 88 35.30 19.99 -8.84
CA ILE A 88 34.02 19.82 -8.09
C ILE A 88 33.37 18.49 -8.48
N HIS A 89 33.36 18.17 -9.77
CA HIS A 89 32.85 16.89 -10.25
C HIS A 89 33.63 15.71 -9.65
N ASP A 90 34.96 15.79 -9.61
CA ASP A 90 35.80 14.76 -9.00
C ASP A 90 35.49 14.55 -7.51
N GLU A 91 35.15 15.62 -6.77
CA GLU A 91 34.75 15.48 -5.36
C GLU A 91 33.36 14.84 -5.23
N LEU A 92 32.45 15.11 -6.16
CA LEU A 92 31.14 14.43 -6.20
C LEU A 92 31.29 12.93 -6.51
N GLU A 93 32.16 12.55 -7.46
CA GLU A 93 32.45 11.14 -7.76
C GLU A 93 33.08 10.39 -6.56
N LYS A 94 33.91 11.09 -5.77
CA LYS A 94 34.48 10.55 -4.52
C LYS A 94 33.50 10.56 -3.34
N HIS A 95 32.27 11.04 -3.51
CA HIS A 95 31.29 11.24 -2.46
C HIS A 95 31.74 12.21 -1.35
N ASN A 96 32.62 13.14 -1.64
CA ASN A 96 33.09 14.16 -0.71
C ASN A 96 32.08 15.32 -0.62
N ILE A 97 30.89 15.06 -0.07
CA ILE A 97 29.73 15.97 -0.05
C ILE A 97 30.12 17.35 0.49
N ALA A 98 30.77 17.42 1.66
CA ALA A 98 31.13 18.70 2.30
C ALA A 98 32.10 19.52 1.47
N LEU A 99 33.12 18.90 0.85
CA LEU A 99 34.09 19.58 0.03
C LEU A 99 33.51 20.04 -1.31
N ALA A 100 32.65 19.22 -1.92
CA ALA A 100 31.93 19.60 -3.14
C ALA A 100 31.00 20.79 -2.89
N GLU A 101 30.27 20.80 -1.76
CA GLU A 101 29.41 21.92 -1.36
C GLU A 101 30.21 23.21 -1.14
N ALA A 102 31.28 23.16 -0.36
CA ALA A 102 32.14 24.31 -0.11
C ALA A 102 32.69 24.91 -1.41
N LYS A 103 33.22 24.08 -2.31
CA LYS A 103 33.72 24.54 -3.62
C LYS A 103 32.62 25.17 -4.49
N LEU A 104 31.38 24.62 -4.45
CA LEU A 104 30.24 25.20 -5.18
C LEU A 104 29.80 26.53 -4.62
N GLU A 105 29.84 26.73 -3.29
CA GLU A 105 29.53 28.02 -2.64
C GLU A 105 30.59 29.08 -2.91
N GLU A 106 31.84 28.70 -3.05
CA GLU A 106 32.98 29.61 -3.31
C GLU A 106 33.09 30.02 -4.78
N LEU A 107 32.25 29.50 -5.68
CA LEU A 107 32.31 29.83 -7.10
C LEU A 107 32.12 31.35 -7.34
N PRO A 108 33.04 32.02 -8.06
CA PRO A 108 32.88 33.43 -8.38
C PRO A 108 31.61 33.71 -9.17
N ALA A 109 30.89 34.78 -8.82
CA ALA A 109 29.68 35.18 -9.51
C ALA A 109 29.90 35.41 -11.03
N SER A 110 31.12 35.80 -11.42
CA SER A 110 31.50 36.01 -12.81
C SER A 110 31.38 34.74 -13.67
N ILE A 111 31.56 33.54 -13.08
CA ILE A 111 31.40 32.26 -13.77
C ILE A 111 29.94 32.04 -14.20
N LEU A 112 28.99 32.54 -13.41
CA LEU A 112 27.54 32.40 -13.67
C LEU A 112 27.00 33.39 -14.73
N SER A 113 27.85 34.24 -15.27
CA SER A 113 27.47 35.18 -16.34
C SER A 113 27.27 34.47 -17.69
N GLU A 114 27.97 33.38 -17.94
CA GLU A 114 27.83 32.57 -19.14
C GLU A 114 26.74 31.51 -18.97
N SER A 115 25.76 31.49 -19.88
CA SER A 115 24.62 30.57 -19.80
C SER A 115 25.01 29.09 -19.82
N ALA A 116 26.04 28.70 -20.55
CA ALA A 116 26.52 27.32 -20.60
C ALA A 116 27.11 26.90 -19.25
N THR A 117 27.99 27.72 -18.69
CA THR A 117 28.62 27.51 -17.39
C THR A 117 27.59 27.51 -16.27
N LYS A 118 26.60 28.42 -16.32
CA LYS A 118 25.50 28.47 -15.36
C LYS A 118 24.70 27.14 -15.34
N ARG A 119 24.37 26.57 -16.52
CA ARG A 119 23.71 25.26 -16.59
C ARG A 119 24.60 24.15 -16.05
N HIS A 120 25.91 24.21 -16.28
CA HIS A 120 26.86 23.24 -15.75
C HIS A 120 26.91 23.25 -14.22
N VAL A 121 26.96 24.44 -13.63
CA VAL A 121 26.90 24.60 -12.16
C VAL A 121 25.55 24.10 -11.61
N ALA A 122 24.45 24.30 -12.36
CA ALA A 122 23.14 23.74 -12.00
C ALA A 122 23.18 22.19 -11.91
N ILE A 123 23.86 21.54 -12.87
CA ILE A 123 24.04 20.07 -12.85
C ILE A 123 24.85 19.62 -11.62
N LEU A 124 25.92 20.33 -11.27
CA LEU A 124 26.72 19.98 -10.10
C LEU A 124 25.91 20.13 -8.80
N TRP A 125 25.11 21.19 -8.65
CA TRP A 125 24.19 21.34 -7.53
C TRP A 125 23.14 20.23 -7.48
N ASN A 126 22.59 19.81 -8.63
CA ASN A 126 21.68 18.71 -8.70
C ASN A 126 22.32 17.40 -8.20
N ASN A 127 23.50 17.08 -8.69
CA ASN A 127 24.21 15.85 -8.34
C ASN A 127 24.67 15.85 -6.86
N LEU A 128 25.05 17.02 -6.32
CA LEU A 128 25.28 17.17 -4.88
C LEU A 128 24.01 16.85 -4.08
N GLY A 129 22.86 17.38 -4.49
CA GLY A 129 21.56 17.10 -3.84
C GLY A 129 21.25 15.61 -3.80
N ILE A 130 21.56 14.87 -4.86
CA ILE A 130 21.37 13.40 -4.90
C ILE A 130 22.25 12.70 -3.85
N LEU A 131 23.53 13.08 -3.75
CA LEU A 131 24.42 12.50 -2.74
C LEU A 131 23.97 12.83 -1.32
N GLN A 132 23.51 14.06 -1.08
CA GLN A 132 22.98 14.47 0.22
C GLN A 132 21.72 13.67 0.60
N GLU A 133 20.85 13.42 -0.35
CA GLU A 133 19.64 12.63 -0.14
C GLU A 133 19.95 11.16 0.14
N THR A 134 20.86 10.59 -0.62
CA THR A 134 21.35 9.21 -0.41
C THR A 134 22.00 9.04 0.97
N ALA A 135 22.63 10.09 1.49
CA ALA A 135 23.17 10.12 2.84
C ALA A 135 22.09 10.38 3.94
N GLY A 136 20.79 10.44 3.58
CA GLY A 136 19.68 10.65 4.51
C GLY A 136 19.40 12.13 4.84
N GLY A 137 19.99 13.07 4.12
CA GLY A 137 19.84 14.52 4.35
C GLY A 137 18.80 15.17 3.43
N THR A 138 17.52 14.76 3.49
CA THR A 138 16.48 15.27 2.58
C THR A 138 16.29 16.80 2.68
N GLU A 139 16.31 17.41 3.86
CA GLU A 139 16.21 18.85 4.01
C GLU A 139 17.41 19.59 3.39
N VAL A 140 18.60 19.00 3.43
CA VAL A 140 19.81 19.57 2.84
C VAL A 140 19.76 19.42 1.33
N SER A 141 19.32 18.27 0.82
CA SER A 141 19.18 18.02 -0.62
C SER A 141 18.22 19.01 -1.29
N VAL A 142 17.12 19.38 -0.62
CA VAL A 142 16.18 20.44 -1.08
C VAL A 142 16.88 21.75 -1.38
N LYS A 143 17.84 22.16 -0.54
CA LYS A 143 18.59 23.43 -0.77
C LYS A 143 19.43 23.34 -2.04
N SER A 144 20.11 22.21 -2.25
CA SER A 144 20.92 21.96 -3.45
C SER A 144 20.07 21.87 -4.71
N PHE A 145 18.96 21.15 -4.68
CA PHE A 145 18.04 21.09 -5.82
C PHE A 145 17.40 22.46 -6.12
N LYS A 146 17.06 23.26 -5.11
CA LYS A 146 16.60 24.65 -5.32
C LYS A 146 17.63 25.50 -6.04
N LYS A 147 18.91 25.40 -5.67
CA LYS A 147 19.98 26.08 -6.38
C LYS A 147 20.10 25.62 -7.83
N ALA A 148 19.99 24.31 -8.08
CA ALA A 148 19.98 23.77 -9.42
C ALA A 148 18.83 24.36 -10.26
N VAL A 149 17.61 24.35 -9.76
CA VAL A 149 16.42 24.91 -10.42
C VAL A 149 16.54 26.43 -10.64
N MET A 150 17.12 27.16 -9.67
CA MET A 150 17.34 28.61 -9.81
C MET A 150 18.36 28.93 -10.91
N LEU A 151 19.39 28.11 -11.04
CA LEU A 151 20.43 28.29 -12.06
C LEU A 151 19.97 27.83 -13.44
N ASP A 152 19.18 26.77 -13.53
CA ASP A 152 18.59 26.27 -14.79
C ASP A 152 17.10 25.93 -14.63
N PRO A 153 16.21 26.93 -14.71
CA PRO A 153 14.76 26.75 -14.54
C PRO A 153 14.10 25.89 -15.63
N GLN A 154 14.80 25.61 -16.72
CA GLN A 154 14.28 24.80 -17.81
C GLN A 154 14.72 23.33 -17.72
N ASN A 155 15.47 22.95 -16.68
CA ASN A 155 15.93 21.58 -16.49
C ASN A 155 14.84 20.72 -15.82
N PRO A 156 14.18 19.80 -16.56
CA PRO A 156 13.11 18.97 -15.99
C PRO A 156 13.61 18.00 -14.93
N VAL A 157 14.87 17.54 -15.02
CA VAL A 157 15.45 16.61 -14.04
C VAL A 157 15.65 17.27 -12.69
N ALA A 158 16.13 18.52 -12.65
CA ALA A 158 16.27 19.26 -11.39
C ALA A 158 14.90 19.49 -10.70
N HIS A 159 13.86 19.80 -11.48
CA HIS A 159 12.50 19.91 -10.95
C HIS A 159 11.97 18.56 -10.46
N LEU A 160 12.26 17.46 -11.15
CA LEU A 160 11.86 16.12 -10.76
C LEU A 160 12.50 15.70 -9.43
N ASN A 161 13.80 15.93 -9.29
CA ASN A 161 14.54 15.63 -8.05
C ASN A 161 14.02 16.48 -6.88
N LEU A 162 13.68 17.74 -7.13
CA LEU A 162 13.08 18.60 -6.12
C LEU A 162 11.66 18.12 -5.72
N ALA A 163 10.87 17.65 -6.68
CA ALA A 163 9.58 17.02 -6.39
C ALA A 163 9.76 15.76 -5.54
N HIS A 164 10.76 14.93 -5.83
CA HIS A 164 11.10 13.75 -5.05
C HIS A 164 11.46 14.11 -3.60
N ALA A 165 12.33 15.10 -3.40
CA ALA A 165 12.73 15.53 -2.07
C ALA A 165 11.53 16.06 -1.25
N TYR A 166 10.61 16.83 -1.87
CA TYR A 166 9.38 17.27 -1.19
C TYR A 166 8.41 16.13 -0.91
N TRP A 167 8.36 15.12 -1.78
CA TRP A 167 7.61 13.88 -1.48
C TRP A 167 8.16 13.20 -0.22
N GLY A 168 9.48 13.07 -0.11
CA GLY A 168 10.17 12.54 1.07
C GLY A 168 9.88 13.34 2.35
N LEU A 169 9.76 14.67 2.24
CA LEU A 169 9.38 15.59 3.33
C LEU A 169 7.87 15.62 3.60
N ARG A 170 7.08 14.82 2.89
CA ARG A 170 5.61 14.77 3.02
C ARG A 170 4.93 16.12 2.75
N ASP A 171 5.44 16.89 1.82
CA ASP A 171 4.81 18.10 1.29
C ASP A 171 4.14 17.84 -0.07
N PRO A 172 2.88 17.37 -0.07
CA PRO A 172 2.20 17.02 -1.31
C PRO A 172 1.82 18.24 -2.17
N ALA A 173 1.82 19.45 -1.61
CA ALA A 173 1.52 20.66 -2.36
C ALA A 173 2.73 21.02 -3.24
N LEU A 174 3.91 21.16 -2.64
CA LEU A 174 5.13 21.45 -3.40
C LEU A 174 5.49 20.28 -4.35
N THR A 175 5.26 19.04 -3.94
CA THR A 175 5.44 17.88 -4.84
C THR A 175 4.60 18.05 -6.12
N GLU A 176 3.30 18.39 -5.97
CA GLU A 176 2.41 18.60 -7.13
C GLU A 176 2.90 19.74 -8.01
N ASP A 177 3.27 20.87 -7.43
CA ASP A 177 3.71 22.03 -8.19
C ASP A 177 4.94 21.72 -9.05
N PHE A 178 5.93 21.03 -8.47
CA PHE A 178 7.12 20.64 -9.21
C PHE A 178 6.86 19.55 -10.24
N LEU A 179 6.01 18.55 -9.96
CA LEU A 179 5.62 17.54 -10.96
C LEU A 179 4.87 18.18 -12.14
N ARG A 180 3.96 19.14 -11.90
CA ARG A 180 3.28 19.88 -12.98
C ARG A 180 4.28 20.67 -13.83
N LYS A 181 5.31 21.23 -13.20
CA LYS A 181 6.39 21.90 -13.93
C LYS A 181 7.16 20.92 -14.80
N VAL A 182 7.49 19.72 -14.28
CA VAL A 182 8.17 18.66 -15.08
C VAL A 182 7.32 18.25 -16.28
N VAL A 183 6.02 17.98 -16.07
CA VAL A 183 5.09 17.63 -17.16
C VAL A 183 5.03 18.74 -18.23
N THR A 184 5.14 20.01 -17.83
CA THR A 184 5.17 21.15 -18.76
C THR A 184 6.47 21.20 -19.54
N LEU A 185 7.62 20.92 -18.89
CA LEU A 185 8.94 20.98 -19.52
C LEU A 185 9.26 19.75 -20.38
N SER A 186 8.69 18.61 -20.05
CA SER A 186 8.90 17.33 -20.72
C SER A 186 7.58 16.58 -20.89
N PRO A 187 6.66 17.07 -21.74
CA PRO A 187 5.31 16.52 -21.85
C PRO A 187 5.28 15.09 -22.45
N ASP A 188 6.34 14.67 -23.12
CA ASP A 188 6.43 13.36 -23.77
C ASP A 188 7.02 12.27 -22.87
N GLU A 189 7.53 12.64 -21.69
CA GLU A 189 8.04 11.68 -20.73
C GLU A 189 6.89 11.05 -19.92
N PRO A 190 6.72 9.71 -19.95
CA PRO A 190 5.58 9.06 -19.30
C PRO A 190 5.67 9.09 -17.78
N PHE A 191 6.87 8.97 -17.20
CA PHE A 191 7.08 8.82 -15.78
C PHE A 191 6.54 9.99 -14.93
N PRO A 192 6.77 11.29 -15.27
CA PRO A 192 6.19 12.41 -14.52
C PRO A 192 4.67 12.44 -14.53
N HIS A 193 4.04 11.99 -15.61
CA HIS A 193 2.59 11.85 -15.69
C HIS A 193 2.09 10.78 -14.72
N VAL A 194 2.78 9.64 -14.62
CA VAL A 194 2.42 8.58 -13.66
C VAL A 194 2.58 9.08 -12.22
N ALA A 195 3.72 9.70 -11.90
CA ALA A 195 3.96 10.23 -10.56
C ALA A 195 2.91 11.29 -10.14
N LEU A 196 2.53 12.16 -11.08
CA LEU A 196 1.47 13.14 -10.83
C LEU A 196 0.10 12.48 -10.67
N ALA A 197 -0.19 11.43 -11.46
CA ALA A 197 -1.44 10.69 -11.32
C ALA A 197 -1.54 9.98 -9.96
N ASP A 198 -0.45 9.37 -9.48
CA ASP A 198 -0.40 8.72 -8.17
C ASP A 198 -0.66 9.74 -7.04
N LEU A 199 -0.04 10.92 -7.10
CA LEU A 199 -0.30 11.99 -6.15
C LEU A 199 -1.75 12.51 -6.22
N LEU A 200 -2.32 12.63 -7.41
CA LEU A 200 -3.70 13.07 -7.61
C LEU A 200 -4.71 12.04 -7.09
N GLN A 201 -4.41 10.75 -7.18
CA GLN A 201 -5.21 9.68 -6.58
C GLN A 201 -5.24 9.78 -5.06
N GLU A 202 -4.08 10.02 -4.42
CA GLU A 202 -4.03 10.24 -2.97
C GLU A 202 -4.87 11.46 -2.52
N LYS A 203 -5.03 12.44 -3.42
CA LYS A 203 -5.87 13.63 -3.20
C LYS A 203 -7.32 13.45 -3.65
N ASP A 204 -7.74 12.24 -4.00
CA ASP A 204 -9.07 11.92 -4.55
C ASP A 204 -9.46 12.71 -5.82
N ARG A 205 -8.48 13.19 -6.57
CA ARG A 205 -8.67 13.91 -7.84
C ARG A 205 -8.64 12.94 -9.01
N LEU A 206 -9.56 11.98 -9.02
CA LEU A 206 -9.56 10.81 -9.92
C LEU A 206 -9.63 11.18 -11.39
N THR A 207 -10.45 12.16 -11.75
CA THR A 207 -10.60 12.62 -13.14
C THR A 207 -9.29 13.20 -13.70
N GLU A 208 -8.54 13.96 -12.89
CA GLU A 208 -7.25 14.47 -13.30
C GLU A 208 -6.19 13.37 -13.38
N ALA A 209 -6.19 12.44 -12.40
CA ALA A 209 -5.33 11.28 -12.42
C ALA A 209 -5.53 10.45 -13.69
N ALA A 210 -6.80 10.18 -14.06
CA ALA A 210 -7.15 9.46 -15.29
C ALA A 210 -6.58 10.13 -16.54
N LYS A 211 -6.62 11.47 -16.64
CA LYS A 211 -6.04 12.22 -17.77
C LYS A 211 -4.53 12.01 -17.88
N HIS A 212 -3.81 12.09 -16.75
CA HIS A 212 -2.36 11.88 -16.74
C HIS A 212 -1.99 10.43 -17.04
N LEU A 213 -2.74 9.46 -16.53
CA LEU A 213 -2.54 8.03 -16.86
C LEU A 213 -2.76 7.76 -18.36
N ALA A 214 -3.76 8.36 -18.97
CA ALA A 214 -3.98 8.25 -20.40
C ALA A 214 -2.79 8.82 -21.21
N GLN A 215 -2.28 9.98 -20.81
CA GLN A 215 -1.10 10.58 -21.45
C GLN A 215 0.15 9.73 -21.29
N ALA A 216 0.35 9.11 -20.10
CA ALA A 216 1.46 8.20 -19.89
C ALA A 216 1.35 6.95 -20.75
N LYS A 217 0.15 6.33 -20.84
CA LYS A 217 -0.10 5.09 -21.57
C LYS A 217 0.36 5.16 -23.04
N ASP A 218 0.09 6.27 -23.71
CA ASP A 218 0.40 6.41 -25.14
C ASP A 218 1.90 6.51 -25.41
N ARG A 219 2.70 6.86 -24.38
CA ARG A 219 4.15 7.14 -24.49
C ARG A 219 5.06 6.03 -23.96
N MET A 220 4.50 5.04 -23.27
CA MET A 220 5.28 3.99 -22.56
C MET A 220 5.74 2.82 -23.42
N LYS A 221 6.17 3.00 -24.65
CA LYS A 221 6.51 1.88 -25.56
C LYS A 221 7.72 1.03 -25.12
N LYS A 222 8.52 1.45 -24.14
CA LYS A 222 9.82 0.83 -23.79
C LYS A 222 9.93 0.23 -22.39
N ASP A 223 8.91 0.35 -21.54
CA ASP A 223 8.94 -0.17 -20.15
C ASP A 223 7.73 -1.06 -19.87
N PRO A 224 7.88 -2.42 -19.98
CA PRO A 224 6.77 -3.35 -19.72
C PRO A 224 6.25 -3.30 -18.28
N GLY A 225 7.13 -3.04 -17.29
CA GLY A 225 6.75 -2.93 -15.88
C GLY A 225 5.86 -1.70 -15.65
N LEU A 226 6.24 -0.56 -16.24
CA LEU A 226 5.45 0.66 -16.19
C LEU A 226 4.11 0.50 -16.92
N GLN A 227 4.10 -0.20 -18.06
CA GLN A 227 2.86 -0.50 -18.78
C GLN A 227 1.86 -1.31 -17.93
N SER A 228 2.33 -2.38 -17.30
CA SER A 228 1.49 -3.23 -16.44
C SER A 228 0.90 -2.45 -15.27
N TYR A 229 1.72 -1.63 -14.62
CA TYR A 229 1.27 -0.75 -13.55
C TYR A 229 0.21 0.24 -14.02
N VAL A 230 0.50 1.04 -15.06
CA VAL A 230 -0.45 2.03 -15.56
C VAL A 230 -1.74 1.39 -16.02
N LYS A 231 -1.69 0.20 -16.63
CA LYS A 231 -2.89 -0.56 -16.98
C LYS A 231 -3.72 -0.90 -15.73
N ALA A 232 -3.10 -1.43 -14.68
CA ALA A 232 -3.79 -1.81 -13.45
C ALA A 232 -4.38 -0.58 -12.74
N VAL A 233 -3.57 0.49 -12.58
CA VAL A 233 -4.00 1.74 -11.93
C VAL A 233 -5.12 2.42 -12.73
N THR A 234 -4.98 2.51 -14.05
CA THR A 234 -6.02 3.09 -14.92
C THR A 234 -7.35 2.37 -14.75
N ALA A 235 -7.33 1.03 -14.69
CA ALA A 235 -8.55 0.26 -14.49
C ALA A 235 -9.21 0.55 -13.12
N LYS A 236 -8.42 0.71 -12.06
CA LYS A 236 -8.93 1.07 -10.73
C LYS A 236 -9.51 2.49 -10.69
N VAL A 237 -8.77 3.47 -11.20
CA VAL A 237 -9.18 4.87 -11.23
C VAL A 237 -10.49 5.04 -12.01
N HIS A 238 -10.59 4.44 -13.21
CA HIS A 238 -11.82 4.53 -13.99
C HIS A 238 -13.03 3.86 -13.33
N ARG A 239 -12.82 2.72 -12.63
CA ARG A 239 -13.93 2.10 -11.88
C ARG A 239 -14.40 3.00 -10.75
N ALA A 240 -13.48 3.54 -9.97
CA ALA A 240 -13.78 4.44 -8.88
C ALA A 240 -14.45 5.73 -9.38
N GLU A 241 -13.88 6.41 -10.38
CA GLU A 241 -14.42 7.62 -10.98
C GLU A 241 -15.87 7.41 -11.45
N LYS A 242 -16.15 6.32 -12.17
CA LYS A 242 -17.49 6.02 -12.69
C LYS A 242 -18.54 5.84 -11.59
N VAL A 243 -18.15 5.28 -10.46
CA VAL A 243 -19.07 4.99 -9.35
C VAL A 243 -19.22 6.21 -8.44
N GLU A 244 -18.16 6.93 -8.19
CA GLU A 244 -18.04 7.94 -7.15
C GLU A 244 -18.27 9.39 -7.61
N ASP A 245 -18.58 9.62 -8.89
CA ASP A 245 -18.74 10.96 -9.49
C ASP A 245 -19.76 11.86 -8.75
N LYS A 246 -20.76 11.23 -8.12
CA LYS A 246 -21.84 11.93 -7.41
C LYS A 246 -21.82 11.73 -5.89
N PHE A 247 -20.74 11.16 -5.37
CA PHE A 247 -20.65 10.92 -3.93
C PHE A 247 -20.46 12.22 -3.16
N SER A 248 -21.11 12.29 -2.02
CA SER A 248 -20.93 13.36 -1.02
C SER A 248 -19.76 13.01 -0.08
N THR A 249 -19.19 14.02 0.55
CA THR A 249 -18.08 13.84 1.51
C THR A 249 -18.42 14.44 2.87
N HIS A 250 -17.99 13.73 3.93
CA HIS A 250 -18.01 14.22 5.30
C HIS A 250 -16.62 14.05 5.93
N ASN A 251 -16.17 15.08 6.64
CA ASN A 251 -14.83 15.11 7.23
C ASN A 251 -14.90 15.05 8.75
N SER A 252 -14.03 14.25 9.36
CA SER A 252 -13.64 14.35 10.75
C SER A 252 -12.20 14.87 10.86
N VAL A 253 -11.59 14.73 12.03
CA VAL A 253 -10.19 15.18 12.24
C VAL A 253 -9.21 14.28 11.46
N HIS A 254 -9.44 12.97 11.45
CA HIS A 254 -8.50 12.00 10.89
C HIS A 254 -9.05 11.20 9.70
N PHE A 255 -10.32 11.42 9.34
CA PHE A 255 -10.96 10.67 8.25
C PHE A 255 -11.82 11.56 7.37
N THR A 256 -11.86 11.20 6.08
CA THR A 256 -12.83 11.72 5.12
C THR A 256 -13.70 10.57 4.66
N VAL A 257 -14.98 10.60 4.94
CA VAL A 257 -15.95 9.59 4.45
C VAL A 257 -16.61 10.11 3.18
N LYS A 258 -16.55 9.33 2.12
CA LYS A 258 -17.17 9.56 0.82
C LYS A 258 -18.28 8.53 0.62
N TYR A 259 -19.46 8.94 0.26
CA TYR A 259 -20.63 8.06 0.19
C TYR A 259 -21.66 8.54 -0.84
N ASP A 260 -22.50 7.61 -1.32
CA ASP A 260 -23.65 7.93 -2.13
C ASP A 260 -24.64 8.79 -1.31
N GLY A 261 -25.09 9.90 -1.86
CA GLY A 261 -25.98 10.84 -1.16
C GLY A 261 -27.34 10.26 -0.73
N SER A 262 -27.68 9.03 -1.16
CA SER A 262 -28.85 8.27 -0.71
C SER A 262 -28.63 7.51 0.61
N GLU A 263 -27.39 7.46 1.13
CA GLU A 263 -27.06 6.77 2.37
C GLU A 263 -27.64 7.48 3.60
N ASP A 264 -28.05 6.67 4.58
CA ASP A 264 -28.54 7.16 5.85
C ASP A 264 -27.42 7.91 6.62
N PRO A 265 -27.67 9.14 7.12
CA PRO A 265 -26.74 9.88 7.96
C PRO A 265 -26.21 9.09 9.18
N GLU A 266 -26.97 8.15 9.72
CA GLU A 266 -26.53 7.30 10.82
C GLU A 266 -25.37 6.39 10.41
N THR A 267 -25.31 5.94 9.15
CA THR A 267 -24.27 5.05 8.64
C THR A 267 -22.90 5.72 8.62
N TRP A 268 -22.76 6.88 7.96
CA TRP A 268 -21.46 7.55 7.88
C TRP A 268 -21.02 8.13 9.23
N THR A 269 -21.96 8.53 10.10
CA THR A 269 -21.67 8.96 11.47
C THR A 269 -21.10 7.79 12.29
N ALA A 270 -21.71 6.60 12.21
CA ALA A 270 -21.21 5.41 12.86
C ALA A 270 -19.80 5.01 12.38
N VAL A 271 -19.56 5.13 11.09
CA VAL A 271 -18.23 4.87 10.48
C VAL A 271 -17.18 5.81 11.07
N LEU A 272 -17.45 7.11 11.12
CA LEU A 272 -16.52 8.11 11.68
C LEU A 272 -16.26 7.86 13.16
N ASP A 273 -17.28 7.58 13.96
CA ASP A 273 -17.15 7.33 15.40
C ASP A 273 -16.27 6.08 15.68
N ILE A 274 -16.49 5.00 14.93
CA ILE A 274 -15.69 3.79 15.02
C ILE A 274 -14.23 4.06 14.64
N LEU A 275 -14.01 4.75 13.54
CA LEU A 275 -12.66 5.01 13.02
C LEU A 275 -11.88 6.00 13.88
N GLU A 276 -12.51 7.04 14.40
CA GLU A 276 -11.86 7.98 15.34
C GLU A 276 -11.49 7.27 16.66
N THR A 277 -12.30 6.31 17.09
CA THR A 277 -11.97 5.46 18.23
C THR A 277 -10.81 4.52 17.89
N ALA A 278 -10.86 3.86 16.74
CA ALA A 278 -9.77 3.01 16.25
C ALA A 278 -8.45 3.76 16.10
N TYR A 279 -8.49 4.99 15.58
CA TYR A 279 -7.31 5.86 15.46
C TYR A 279 -6.59 6.06 16.80
N ARG A 280 -7.35 6.37 17.85
CA ARG A 280 -6.79 6.57 19.20
C ARG A 280 -6.27 5.28 19.80
N GLU A 281 -7.07 4.22 19.80
CA GLU A 281 -6.75 2.96 20.47
C GLU A 281 -5.65 2.18 19.74
N ILE A 282 -5.79 2.00 18.43
CA ILE A 282 -4.82 1.26 17.63
C ILE A 282 -3.55 2.08 17.46
N GLY A 283 -3.68 3.40 17.21
CA GLY A 283 -2.54 4.29 17.12
C GLY A 283 -1.70 4.29 18.41
N GLN A 284 -2.33 4.26 19.58
CA GLN A 284 -1.64 4.15 20.86
C GLN A 284 -1.00 2.75 21.06
N LYS A 285 -1.73 1.67 20.74
CA LYS A 285 -1.21 0.30 20.80
C LYS A 285 0.02 0.13 19.92
N PHE A 286 -0.03 0.70 18.73
CA PHE A 286 1.01 0.58 17.72
C PHE A 286 2.06 1.69 17.79
N ASN A 287 1.87 2.71 18.66
CA ASN A 287 2.74 3.88 18.79
C ASN A 287 3.03 4.59 17.45
N PHE A 288 2.02 4.68 16.59
CA PHE A 288 2.08 5.40 15.32
C PHE A 288 0.71 5.99 14.96
N PHE A 289 0.72 7.23 14.49
CA PHE A 289 -0.49 7.95 14.11
C PHE A 289 -0.32 8.48 12.68
N PRO A 290 -1.22 8.14 11.75
CA PRO A 290 -1.25 8.74 10.43
C PRO A 290 -1.35 10.25 10.50
N SER A 291 -0.54 10.94 9.71
CA SER A 291 -0.46 12.41 9.73
C SER A 291 -1.46 13.09 8.81
N LYS A 292 -2.09 12.33 7.91
CA LYS A 292 -3.09 12.82 6.95
C LYS A 292 -4.42 12.13 7.19
N PRO A 293 -5.56 12.80 6.90
CA PRO A 293 -6.85 12.14 6.92
C PRO A 293 -6.89 10.95 5.94
N ILE A 294 -7.43 9.84 6.42
CA ILE A 294 -7.61 8.63 5.63
C ILE A 294 -8.97 8.70 4.94
N MET A 295 -8.98 8.45 3.62
CA MET A 295 -10.21 8.35 2.84
C MET A 295 -10.92 7.02 3.10
N VAL A 296 -12.22 7.09 3.32
CA VAL A 296 -13.11 5.94 3.48
C VAL A 296 -14.26 6.07 2.51
N VAL A 297 -14.46 5.09 1.66
CA VAL A 297 -15.54 5.13 0.66
C VAL A 297 -16.60 4.08 1.01
N LEU A 298 -17.83 4.56 1.19
CA LEU A 298 -19.00 3.71 1.42
C LEU A 298 -19.71 3.46 0.09
N HIS A 299 -19.82 2.20 -0.29
CA HIS A 299 -20.50 1.78 -1.50
C HIS A 299 -21.74 0.98 -1.17
N THR A 300 -22.77 1.04 -1.99
CA THR A 300 -23.74 -0.05 -1.98
C THR A 300 -23.05 -1.37 -2.35
N LYS A 301 -23.62 -2.51 -1.99
CA LYS A 301 -22.99 -3.82 -2.27
C LYS A 301 -22.67 -4.02 -3.76
N THR A 302 -23.53 -3.56 -4.65
CA THR A 302 -23.31 -3.64 -6.10
C THR A 302 -22.24 -2.68 -6.57
N GLN A 303 -22.20 -1.46 -6.04
CA GLN A 303 -21.18 -0.46 -6.33
C GLN A 303 -19.80 -0.90 -5.83
N PHE A 304 -19.74 -1.50 -4.64
CA PHE A 304 -18.49 -1.99 -4.05
C PHE A 304 -17.74 -2.93 -4.99
N GLN A 305 -18.43 -3.92 -5.55
CA GLN A 305 -17.84 -4.84 -6.52
C GLN A 305 -17.45 -4.14 -7.82
N GLY A 306 -18.32 -3.25 -8.31
CA GLY A 306 -18.05 -2.48 -9.52
C GLY A 306 -16.84 -1.55 -9.39
N ALA A 307 -16.66 -0.91 -8.24
CA ALA A 307 -15.58 0.02 -7.97
C ALA A 307 -14.26 -0.68 -7.66
N THR A 308 -14.29 -1.73 -6.83
CA THR A 308 -13.10 -2.39 -6.33
C THR A 308 -12.62 -3.53 -7.22
N GLY A 309 -13.55 -4.22 -7.90
CA GLY A 309 -13.28 -5.50 -8.55
C GLY A 309 -13.18 -6.66 -7.57
N SER A 310 -13.54 -6.44 -6.30
CA SER A 310 -13.49 -7.46 -5.25
C SER A 310 -14.54 -8.54 -5.45
N PRO A 311 -14.31 -9.77 -4.95
CA PRO A 311 -15.30 -10.82 -4.98
C PRO A 311 -16.56 -10.45 -4.17
N LEU A 312 -17.68 -11.14 -4.46
CA LEU A 312 -18.99 -10.93 -3.81
C LEU A 312 -18.98 -11.03 -2.28
N TRP A 313 -18.00 -11.66 -1.77
CA TRP A 313 -17.85 -12.02 -0.36
C TRP A 313 -16.95 -11.05 0.45
N ALA A 314 -16.27 -10.13 -0.24
CA ALA A 314 -15.42 -9.16 0.45
C ALA A 314 -16.30 -8.19 1.26
N ASP A 315 -16.02 -8.09 2.54
CA ASP A 315 -16.73 -7.25 3.50
C ASP A 315 -16.16 -5.82 3.59
N GLY A 316 -14.96 -5.61 3.04
CA GLY A 316 -14.23 -4.36 2.96
C GLY A 316 -12.88 -4.59 2.32
N LEU A 317 -12.15 -3.53 2.08
CA LEU A 317 -10.75 -3.61 1.70
C LEU A 317 -10.06 -2.26 1.88
N PHE A 318 -8.78 -2.29 2.26
CA PHE A 318 -7.89 -1.18 2.04
C PHE A 318 -7.25 -1.30 0.65
N ASP A 319 -7.49 -0.30 -0.21
CA ASP A 319 -6.84 -0.24 -1.53
C ASP A 319 -5.51 0.52 -1.42
N PRO A 320 -4.37 -0.16 -1.47
CA PRO A 320 -3.06 0.49 -1.33
C PRO A 320 -2.67 1.36 -2.53
N VAL A 321 -3.33 1.19 -3.68
CA VAL A 321 -3.08 1.99 -4.88
C VAL A 321 -3.80 3.32 -4.77
N LEU A 322 -5.05 3.31 -4.31
CA LEU A 322 -5.86 4.50 -4.12
C LEU A 322 -5.69 5.12 -2.71
N GLY A 323 -4.97 4.44 -1.79
CA GLY A 323 -4.71 4.92 -0.43
C GLY A 323 -5.96 5.06 0.42
N ARG A 324 -6.98 4.21 0.24
CA ARG A 324 -8.28 4.36 0.88
C ARG A 324 -8.90 3.06 1.36
N ILE A 325 -9.72 3.15 2.40
CA ILE A 325 -10.58 2.07 2.87
C ILE A 325 -11.88 2.11 2.04
N GLN A 326 -12.34 0.96 1.59
CA GLN A 326 -13.60 0.82 0.85
C GLN A 326 -14.45 -0.27 1.50
N ILE A 327 -15.69 0.01 1.81
CA ILE A 327 -16.62 -0.93 2.43
C ILE A 327 -18.01 -0.86 1.78
N PRO A 328 -18.76 -1.99 1.74
CA PRO A 328 -20.17 -1.94 1.40
C PRO A 328 -20.98 -1.39 2.58
N SER A 329 -21.85 -0.42 2.34
CA SER A 329 -22.70 0.21 3.36
C SER A 329 -23.85 -0.68 3.81
N GLN A 330 -24.25 -1.65 2.98
CA GLN A 330 -25.39 -2.50 3.26
C GLN A 330 -25.17 -3.37 4.51
N GLY A 331 -25.99 -3.15 5.52
CA GLY A 331 -25.89 -3.80 6.84
C GLY A 331 -25.07 -3.01 7.86
N ALA A 332 -24.39 -1.95 7.46
CA ALA A 332 -23.55 -1.13 8.35
C ALA A 332 -24.37 -0.52 9.52
N ALA A 333 -25.58 -0.04 9.23
CA ALA A 333 -26.48 0.50 10.25
C ALA A 333 -27.10 -0.60 11.15
N THR A 334 -27.21 -1.85 10.66
CA THR A 334 -27.92 -2.94 11.36
C THR A 334 -26.98 -3.86 12.15
N ASP A 335 -25.69 -3.96 11.78
CA ASP A 335 -24.69 -4.77 12.49
C ASP A 335 -23.43 -3.94 12.82
N ARG A 336 -23.56 -3.11 13.86
CA ARG A 336 -22.44 -2.28 14.34
C ARG A 336 -21.21 -3.11 14.77
N ALA A 337 -21.44 -4.34 15.25
CA ALA A 337 -20.34 -5.20 15.64
C ALA A 337 -19.50 -5.65 14.43
N TRP A 338 -20.19 -6.06 13.36
CA TRP A 338 -19.55 -6.36 12.08
C TRP A 338 -18.81 -5.12 11.54
N LEU A 339 -19.48 -3.97 11.46
CA LEU A 339 -18.90 -2.73 10.97
C LEU A 339 -17.64 -2.33 11.73
N THR A 340 -17.69 -2.41 13.07
CA THR A 340 -16.54 -2.11 13.95
C THR A 340 -15.36 -3.01 13.62
N ARG A 341 -15.59 -4.30 13.46
CA ARG A 341 -14.52 -5.26 13.16
C ARG A 341 -13.87 -4.98 11.81
N VAL A 342 -14.68 -4.81 10.76
CA VAL A 342 -14.18 -4.54 9.41
C VAL A 342 -13.39 -3.24 9.38
N LEU A 343 -13.95 -2.15 9.91
CA LEU A 343 -13.29 -0.84 9.87
C LEU A 343 -11.97 -0.82 10.67
N ARG A 344 -11.92 -1.47 11.82
CA ARG A 344 -10.69 -1.55 12.62
C ARG A 344 -9.61 -2.35 11.88
N HIS A 345 -9.98 -3.44 11.22
CA HIS A 345 -9.07 -4.26 10.42
C HIS A 345 -8.50 -3.47 9.24
N GLU A 346 -9.36 -2.86 8.44
CA GLU A 346 -8.94 -2.07 7.28
C GLU A 346 -8.14 -0.82 7.69
N PHE A 347 -8.45 -0.24 8.84
CA PHE A 347 -7.67 0.86 9.40
C PHE A 347 -6.23 0.44 9.74
N VAL A 348 -6.00 -0.77 10.22
CA VAL A 348 -4.62 -1.25 10.44
C VAL A 348 -3.85 -1.31 9.12
N HIS A 349 -4.45 -1.79 8.04
CA HIS A 349 -3.80 -1.78 6.73
C HIS A 349 -3.48 -0.36 6.25
N ALA A 350 -4.39 0.60 6.46
CA ALA A 350 -4.15 2.00 6.16
C ALA A 350 -3.01 2.59 7.00
N LEU A 351 -2.96 2.26 8.29
CA LEU A 351 -1.91 2.68 9.22
C LEU A 351 -0.53 2.14 8.83
N LEU A 352 -0.44 0.85 8.50
CA LEU A 352 0.79 0.22 8.02
C LEU A 352 1.25 0.81 6.69
N HIS A 353 0.31 1.06 5.79
CA HIS A 353 0.59 1.74 4.52
C HIS A 353 1.17 3.15 4.72
N GLU A 354 0.60 3.92 5.62
CA GLU A 354 1.10 5.27 5.92
C GLU A 354 2.46 5.23 6.60
N GLN A 355 2.72 4.27 7.49
CA GLN A 355 4.00 4.12 8.17
C GLN A 355 5.13 3.78 7.21
N LEU A 356 4.91 2.86 6.28
CA LEU A 356 5.90 2.51 5.27
C LEU A 356 6.08 3.61 4.23
N GLY A 357 5.01 4.36 3.95
CA GLY A 357 4.97 5.35 2.88
C GLY A 357 4.89 4.71 1.49
N ALA A 358 4.61 5.52 0.49
CA ALA A 358 4.44 5.08 -0.90
C ALA A 358 5.71 4.43 -1.51
N THR A 359 6.85 4.65 -0.89
CA THR A 359 8.16 4.19 -1.37
C THR A 359 8.68 2.96 -0.62
N GLY A 360 7.99 2.55 0.44
CA GLY A 360 8.38 1.41 1.26
C GLY A 360 8.33 0.09 0.50
N GLY A 361 9.07 -0.90 0.97
CA GLY A 361 8.97 -2.28 0.51
C GLY A 361 7.61 -2.90 0.84
N ALA A 362 7.28 -4.00 0.19
CA ALA A 362 6.06 -4.73 0.51
C ALA A 362 6.15 -5.36 1.91
N ILE A 363 5.09 -5.26 2.68
CA ILE A 363 4.94 -6.07 3.89
C ILE A 363 4.54 -7.47 3.43
N PRO A 364 5.20 -8.54 3.91
CA PRO A 364 4.71 -9.90 3.67
C PRO A 364 3.25 -10.03 4.09
N THR A 365 2.43 -10.69 3.27
CA THR A 365 1.00 -10.80 3.52
C THR A 365 0.70 -11.42 4.89
N TRP A 366 1.46 -12.44 5.31
CA TRP A 366 1.29 -13.03 6.64
C TRP A 366 1.48 -12.01 7.79
N LEU A 367 2.46 -11.09 7.65
CA LEU A 367 2.72 -10.07 8.67
C LEU A 367 1.68 -8.95 8.61
N ASN A 368 1.27 -8.55 7.42
CA ASN A 368 0.25 -7.53 7.19
C ASN A 368 -1.10 -7.95 7.78
N GLU A 369 -1.56 -9.14 7.43
CA GLU A 369 -2.82 -9.69 7.93
C GLU A 369 -2.75 -10.04 9.42
N GLY A 370 -1.63 -10.63 9.85
CA GLY A 370 -1.42 -10.94 11.26
C GLY A 370 -1.44 -9.70 12.15
N LEU A 371 -0.81 -8.59 11.73
CA LEU A 371 -0.88 -7.32 12.45
C LEU A 371 -2.29 -6.74 12.45
N ALA A 372 -3.01 -6.83 11.32
CA ALA A 372 -4.38 -6.37 11.23
C ALA A 372 -5.28 -7.11 12.24
N ILE A 373 -5.11 -8.43 12.39
CA ILE A 373 -5.84 -9.21 13.40
C ILE A 373 -5.45 -8.81 14.81
N GLN A 374 -4.14 -8.75 15.11
CA GLN A 374 -3.62 -8.52 16.45
C GLN A 374 -3.96 -7.12 16.98
N LEU A 375 -3.94 -6.10 16.11
CA LEU A 375 -4.17 -4.72 16.51
C LEU A 375 -5.66 -4.34 16.51
N ALA A 376 -6.46 -4.90 15.59
CA ALA A 376 -7.89 -4.60 15.48
C ALA A 376 -8.74 -5.28 16.56
N SER A 377 -8.28 -6.38 17.15
CA SER A 377 -9.03 -7.14 18.12
C SER A 377 -9.07 -6.47 19.51
N ASP A 378 -10.24 -6.45 20.13
CA ASP A 378 -10.45 -5.89 21.46
C ASP A 378 -10.04 -6.87 22.57
N SER A 379 -10.05 -8.16 22.28
CA SER A 379 -9.66 -9.20 23.23
C SER A 379 -8.67 -10.19 22.63
N TRP A 380 -7.56 -10.35 23.30
CA TRP A 380 -6.57 -11.40 23.01
C TRP A 380 -7.14 -12.81 23.10
N GLN A 381 -8.18 -13.02 23.91
CA GLN A 381 -8.80 -14.33 24.09
C GLN A 381 -9.52 -14.81 22.84
N ASP A 382 -10.15 -13.91 22.09
CA ASP A 382 -10.83 -14.25 20.84
C ASP A 382 -9.84 -14.67 19.76
N VAL A 383 -8.68 -14.03 19.73
CA VAL A 383 -7.60 -14.34 18.80
C VAL A 383 -6.82 -15.58 19.24
N ALA A 384 -6.65 -15.79 20.55
CA ALA A 384 -5.94 -16.96 21.08
C ALA A 384 -6.67 -18.28 20.80
N SER A 385 -7.99 -18.26 20.60
CA SER A 385 -8.78 -19.44 20.25
C SER A 385 -8.61 -19.87 18.76
N MET A 386 -8.00 -19.03 17.93
CA MET A 386 -7.67 -19.33 16.55
C MET A 386 -6.34 -20.10 16.47
N HIS A 387 -6.37 -21.37 16.79
CA HIS A 387 -5.21 -22.25 16.60
C HIS A 387 -5.22 -22.85 15.19
N PRO A 388 -4.07 -22.89 14.51
CA PRO A 388 -3.98 -23.52 13.19
C PRO A 388 -4.23 -25.03 13.18
N GLY A 389 -4.46 -25.64 14.33
CA GLY A 389 -4.67 -27.08 14.48
C GLY A 389 -3.37 -27.90 14.43
N GLU A 390 -3.48 -29.21 14.61
CA GLU A 390 -2.34 -30.15 14.56
C GLU A 390 -1.86 -30.47 13.14
N HIS A 391 -2.08 -29.54 12.19
CA HIS A 391 -1.77 -29.76 10.79
C HIS A 391 -0.37 -29.25 10.44
N ASN A 392 0.20 -29.78 9.36
CA ASN A 392 1.42 -29.25 8.76
C ASN A 392 1.20 -27.79 8.36
N LEU A 393 1.93 -26.86 8.99
CA LEU A 393 1.89 -25.45 8.69
C LEU A 393 2.42 -25.17 7.28
N LEU A 394 1.90 -24.14 6.66
CA LEU A 394 2.45 -23.62 5.41
C LEU A 394 3.80 -22.93 5.71
N PRO A 395 4.78 -23.04 4.81
CA PRO A 395 6.00 -22.21 4.93
C PRO A 395 5.64 -20.73 4.91
N LEU A 396 6.19 -19.93 5.84
CA LEU A 396 5.94 -18.47 5.86
C LEU A 396 6.32 -17.79 4.54
N ALA A 397 7.34 -18.30 3.85
CA ALA A 397 7.70 -17.85 2.52
C ALA A 397 6.57 -18.02 1.49
N ALA A 398 5.72 -19.05 1.64
CA ALA A 398 4.54 -19.25 0.79
C ALA A 398 3.38 -18.32 1.17
N LEU A 399 3.46 -17.66 2.31
CA LEU A 399 2.48 -16.70 2.82
C LEU A 399 2.94 -15.24 2.66
N GLU A 400 4.07 -14.99 1.98
CA GLU A 400 4.59 -13.63 1.76
C GLU A 400 3.82 -12.88 0.67
N GLU A 401 3.45 -13.59 -0.40
CA GLU A 401 2.73 -13.01 -1.54
C GLU A 401 1.21 -12.99 -1.31
N SER A 402 0.48 -12.40 -2.26
CA SER A 402 -0.98 -12.36 -2.22
C SER A 402 -1.60 -13.76 -2.18
N TRP A 403 -2.60 -13.94 -1.31
CA TRP A 403 -3.34 -15.20 -1.17
C TRP A 403 -4.51 -15.37 -2.15
N GLU A 404 -4.70 -14.42 -3.06
CA GLU A 404 -5.76 -14.50 -4.09
C GLU A 404 -5.68 -15.77 -4.95
N GLY A 405 -4.48 -16.33 -5.10
CA GLY A 405 -4.23 -17.60 -5.81
C GLY A 405 -4.33 -18.87 -4.95
N LEU A 406 -4.53 -18.75 -3.64
CA LEU A 406 -4.66 -19.90 -2.76
C LEU A 406 -6.03 -20.58 -2.97
N PRO A 407 -6.09 -21.93 -2.92
CA PRO A 407 -7.36 -22.64 -2.84
C PRO A 407 -8.19 -22.14 -1.64
N ALA A 408 -9.49 -21.96 -1.83
CA ALA A 408 -10.38 -21.39 -0.81
C ALA A 408 -10.28 -22.10 0.56
N GLU A 409 -10.08 -23.42 0.55
CA GLU A 409 -9.87 -24.22 1.75
C GLU A 409 -8.57 -23.91 2.51
N LYS A 410 -7.57 -23.31 1.85
CA LYS A 410 -6.29 -22.93 2.46
C LYS A 410 -6.26 -21.50 2.97
N VAL A 411 -7.14 -20.64 2.46
CA VAL A 411 -7.16 -19.23 2.84
C VAL A 411 -7.40 -19.05 4.35
N GLY A 412 -8.36 -19.77 4.92
CA GLY A 412 -8.62 -19.72 6.37
C GLY A 412 -7.43 -20.18 7.21
N ALA A 413 -6.71 -21.23 6.78
CA ALA A 413 -5.49 -21.69 7.43
C ALA A 413 -4.40 -20.61 7.34
N ALA A 414 -4.21 -19.98 6.17
CA ALA A 414 -3.24 -18.90 5.97
C ALA A 414 -3.47 -17.74 6.95
N TYR A 415 -4.72 -17.31 7.16
CA TYR A 415 -5.05 -16.28 8.16
C TYR A 415 -4.76 -16.71 9.59
N MET A 416 -5.10 -17.96 9.96
CA MET A 416 -4.80 -18.48 11.30
C MET A 416 -3.29 -18.57 11.54
N GLU A 417 -2.53 -19.03 10.55
CA GLU A 417 -1.08 -19.12 10.61
C GLU A 417 -0.41 -17.74 10.66
N ALA A 418 -0.87 -16.79 9.85
CA ALA A 418 -0.41 -15.40 9.86
C ALA A 418 -0.62 -14.75 11.24
N ASN A 419 -1.82 -14.94 11.81
CA ASN A 419 -2.14 -14.49 13.15
C ASN A 419 -1.21 -15.12 14.20
N ALA A 420 -1.04 -16.45 14.16
CA ALA A 420 -0.21 -17.18 15.13
C ALA A 420 1.28 -16.79 14.99
N ALA A 421 1.81 -16.65 13.79
CA ALA A 421 3.20 -16.23 13.55
C ALA A 421 3.45 -14.79 14.03
N THR A 422 2.51 -13.88 13.75
CA THR A 422 2.61 -12.49 14.21
C THR A 422 2.46 -12.38 15.72
N ARG A 423 1.56 -13.14 16.32
CA ARG A 423 1.44 -13.23 17.78
C ARG A 423 2.74 -13.72 18.42
N TYR A 424 3.32 -14.82 17.89
CA TYR A 424 4.61 -15.32 18.35
C TYR A 424 5.70 -14.27 18.26
N LEU A 425 5.77 -13.54 17.14
CA LEU A 425 6.71 -12.44 16.95
C LEU A 425 6.56 -11.37 18.05
N ILE A 426 5.33 -10.94 18.32
CA ILE A 426 5.03 -9.90 19.31
C ILE A 426 5.31 -10.40 20.75
N GLU A 427 4.86 -11.59 21.12
CA GLU A 427 5.04 -12.15 22.46
C GLU A 427 6.51 -12.46 22.77
N ARG A 428 7.25 -12.97 21.78
CA ARG A 428 8.64 -13.40 21.99
C ARG A 428 9.64 -12.24 21.92
N PHE A 429 9.42 -11.27 21.04
CA PHE A 429 10.40 -10.22 20.74
C PHE A 429 9.87 -8.81 21.05
N GLY A 430 8.58 -8.65 21.27
CA GLY A 430 7.95 -7.37 21.58
C GLY A 430 7.59 -6.53 20.36
N MET A 431 6.63 -5.62 20.52
CA MET A 431 6.16 -4.73 19.47
C MET A 431 7.28 -3.81 18.91
N HIS A 432 8.25 -3.45 19.75
CA HIS A 432 9.40 -2.64 19.29
C HIS A 432 10.20 -3.33 18.18
N LYS A 433 10.33 -4.68 18.23
CA LYS A 433 10.98 -5.44 17.16
C LYS A 433 10.14 -5.46 15.88
N VAL A 434 8.83 -5.51 16.00
CA VAL A 434 7.94 -5.35 14.83
C VAL A 434 8.22 -4.00 14.14
N HIS A 435 8.34 -2.90 14.88
CA HIS A 435 8.69 -1.60 14.31
C HIS A 435 10.06 -1.60 13.62
N GLU A 436 11.07 -2.24 14.22
CA GLU A 436 12.39 -2.36 13.60
C GLU A 436 12.31 -3.15 12.28
N LEU A 437 11.55 -4.25 12.23
CA LEU A 437 11.32 -5.01 10.99
C LEU A 437 10.63 -4.14 9.93
N LEU A 438 9.58 -3.40 10.30
CA LEU A 438 8.89 -2.50 9.38
C LEU A 438 9.79 -1.38 8.85
N LEU A 439 10.74 -0.86 9.64
CA LEU A 439 11.72 0.11 9.17
C LEU A 439 12.67 -0.49 8.12
N HIS A 440 13.07 -1.78 8.28
CA HIS A 440 13.85 -2.48 7.27
C HIS A 440 13.07 -2.70 5.98
N LEU A 441 11.80 -3.10 6.09
CA LEU A 441 10.90 -3.22 4.94
C LEU A 441 10.69 -1.87 4.25
N LYS A 442 10.58 -0.78 5.01
CA LYS A 442 10.54 0.58 4.47
C LYS A 442 11.80 0.92 3.66
N ALA A 443 12.97 0.43 4.08
CA ALA A 443 14.23 0.55 3.35
C ALA A 443 14.35 -0.47 2.19
N ARG A 444 13.25 -1.12 1.79
CA ARG A 444 13.17 -2.11 0.69
C ARG A 444 14.00 -3.38 0.90
N GLN A 445 14.30 -3.72 2.13
CA GLN A 445 14.92 -5.01 2.46
C GLN A 445 13.85 -6.12 2.53
N THR A 446 14.28 -7.35 2.34
CA THR A 446 13.40 -8.51 2.48
C THR A 446 13.08 -8.78 3.95
N ILE A 447 11.96 -9.47 4.22
CA ILE A 447 11.62 -9.89 5.58
C ILE A 447 12.68 -10.83 6.16
N ALA A 448 13.27 -11.69 5.35
CA ALA A 448 14.35 -12.59 5.76
C ALA A 448 15.59 -11.79 6.25
N ALA A 449 15.99 -10.77 5.50
CA ALA A 449 17.08 -9.88 5.90
C ALA A 449 16.73 -9.09 7.17
N ALA A 450 15.50 -8.58 7.27
CA ALA A 450 15.05 -7.85 8.44
C ALA A 450 15.06 -8.73 9.71
N ILE A 451 14.58 -9.97 9.63
CA ILE A 451 14.61 -10.94 10.72
C ILE A 451 16.05 -11.27 11.12
N GLN A 452 16.92 -11.54 10.13
CA GLN A 452 18.33 -11.81 10.40
C GLN A 452 19.00 -10.66 11.16
N ASP A 453 18.78 -9.42 10.71
CA ASP A 453 19.46 -8.25 11.28
C ASP A 453 18.90 -7.82 12.64
N ARG A 454 17.58 -7.98 12.85
CA ARG A 454 16.92 -7.43 14.05
C ARG A 454 16.58 -8.45 15.12
N LEU A 455 16.35 -9.70 14.73
CA LEU A 455 16.08 -10.78 15.66
C LEU A 455 17.32 -11.69 15.88
N LEU A 456 18.36 -11.53 15.05
CA LEU A 456 19.59 -12.34 15.06
C LEU A 456 19.31 -13.84 14.83
N LEU A 457 18.29 -14.12 14.01
CA LEU A 457 17.85 -15.47 13.63
C LEU A 457 17.73 -15.56 12.12
N SER A 458 17.98 -16.74 11.54
CA SER A 458 17.58 -16.95 10.15
C SER A 458 16.04 -17.02 10.06
N TYR A 459 15.49 -16.75 8.89
CA TYR A 459 14.05 -16.83 8.66
C TYR A 459 13.50 -18.25 8.90
N GLU A 460 14.28 -19.26 8.51
CA GLU A 460 13.97 -20.68 8.74
C GLU A 460 13.97 -21.00 10.24
N THR A 461 14.96 -20.47 11.01
CA THR A 461 15.01 -20.65 12.46
C THR A 461 13.82 -19.98 13.16
N PHE A 462 13.45 -18.78 12.71
CA PHE A 462 12.25 -18.10 13.22
C PHE A 462 10.99 -18.95 12.98
N GLN A 463 10.81 -19.44 11.75
CA GLN A 463 9.69 -20.30 11.38
C GLN A 463 9.68 -21.61 12.19
N GLN A 464 10.82 -22.25 12.37
CA GLN A 464 10.92 -23.47 13.17
C GLN A 464 10.52 -23.23 14.63
N GLN A 465 11.05 -22.20 15.27
CA GLN A 465 10.72 -21.87 16.66
C GLN A 465 9.24 -21.51 16.84
N TRP A 466 8.66 -20.80 15.86
CA TRP A 466 7.22 -20.56 15.84
C TRP A 466 6.42 -21.85 15.75
N ALA A 467 6.75 -22.75 14.84
CA ALA A 467 6.07 -24.04 14.70
C ALA A 467 6.19 -24.89 15.96
N GLU A 468 7.38 -24.97 16.55
CA GLU A 468 7.62 -25.66 17.81
C GLU A 468 6.75 -25.10 18.96
N SER A 469 6.54 -23.76 18.99
CA SER A 469 5.67 -23.12 19.99
C SER A 469 4.21 -23.56 19.88
N LEU A 470 3.78 -24.06 18.73
CA LEU A 470 2.44 -24.59 18.46
C LEU A 470 2.38 -26.12 18.57
N GLY A 471 3.49 -26.80 18.82
CA GLY A 471 3.56 -28.26 18.75
C GLY A 471 3.39 -28.81 17.33
N ALA A 472 3.64 -27.99 16.30
CA ALA A 472 3.38 -28.30 14.89
C ALA A 472 4.69 -28.48 14.12
N THR A 473 4.58 -29.01 12.90
CA THR A 473 5.69 -29.11 11.93
C THR A 473 5.36 -28.26 10.70
N VAL A 474 6.40 -27.78 10.01
CA VAL A 474 6.25 -27.04 8.76
C VAL A 474 6.33 -27.97 7.56
N SER A 475 5.43 -27.84 6.62
CA SER A 475 5.46 -28.58 5.35
C SER A 475 6.75 -28.22 4.59
N ALA A 476 7.41 -29.25 4.03
CA ALA A 476 8.53 -28.99 3.14
C ALA A 476 8.07 -28.20 1.90
N PRO A 477 8.85 -27.23 1.43
CA PRO A 477 8.54 -26.52 0.20
C PRO A 477 8.44 -27.55 -0.93
N LYS A 478 7.34 -27.54 -1.69
CA LYS A 478 7.26 -28.36 -2.91
C LYS A 478 8.30 -27.83 -3.90
N SER A 479 9.28 -28.70 -4.24
CA SER A 479 10.31 -28.45 -5.23
C SER A 479 9.71 -28.22 -6.63
#